data_6969b229a5bf6a640e147a1df680e5fb
#
_entry.id   6969b229a5bf6a640e147a1df680e5fb
#
_cell.length_a   1.000
_cell.length_b   1.000
_cell.length_c   1.000
_cell.angle_alpha   90.00
_cell.angle_beta   90.00
_cell.angle_gamma   90.00
#
_symmetry.space_group_name_H-M   'P 1'
#
loop_
_entity.id
_entity.type
_entity.pdbx_description
1 polymer ?
#
loop_
_entity_poly.entity_id
_entity_poly.type
_entity_poly.pdbx_seq_one_letter_code
_entity_poly.pdbx_strand_id
1 'polypeptide(L)'
;MKPKNKLIILTFFLSFFFSCDNKGMLFELENKSQKKIDSIIISNGYDEIKIKNLYKNKTRKVYLKFVKQKPKSDGSFFIKVFPNNLRKNFGYYSNGIVPSYSYNIFLEDDSITIEEY
;
A
#
# COMPACT_ATOMS: atom_id res chain seq x y z
N MET A 1 17.22 -22.01 40.24
CA MET A 1 16.02 -21.17 40.17
C MET A 1 16.24 -19.87 39.43
N LYS A 2 17.38 -19.26 39.59
CA LYS A 2 17.74 -18.01 38.86
C LYS A 2 17.94 -18.18 37.35
N PRO A 3 18.26 -19.36 36.75
CA PRO A 3 18.37 -19.50 35.27
C PRO A 3 17.07 -19.33 34.49
N LYS A 4 15.92 -19.64 35.10
CA LYS A 4 14.62 -19.54 34.43
C LYS A 4 14.21 -18.10 34.14
N ASN A 5 14.54 -17.18 35.02
CA ASN A 5 14.21 -15.77 34.85
C ASN A 5 15.06 -15.10 33.77
N LYS A 6 16.32 -15.52 33.63
CA LYS A 6 17.21 -15.02 32.58
C LYS A 6 16.77 -15.49 31.21
N LEU A 7 16.26 -16.70 31.09
CA LEU A 7 15.75 -17.23 29.83
C LEU A 7 14.49 -16.51 29.36
N ILE A 8 13.59 -16.19 30.30
CA ILE A 8 12.35 -15.45 30.00
C ILE A 8 12.68 -14.03 29.53
N ILE A 9 13.63 -13.35 30.16
CA ILE A 9 14.06 -12.01 29.76
C ILE A 9 14.70 -12.04 28.38
N LEU A 10 15.51 -13.02 28.06
CA LEU A 10 16.15 -13.18 26.77
C LEU A 10 15.12 -13.44 25.66
N THR A 11 14.10 -14.27 25.93
CA THR A 11 13.02 -14.55 24.96
C THR A 11 12.18 -13.31 24.69
N PHE A 12 11.91 -12.54 25.73
CA PHE A 12 11.18 -11.27 25.57
C PHE A 12 11.99 -10.24 24.77
N PHE A 13 13.28 -10.15 24.96
CA PHE A 13 14.17 -9.24 24.24
C PHE A 13 14.29 -9.62 22.77
N LEU A 14 14.34 -10.92 22.45
CA LEU A 14 14.38 -11.42 21.08
C LEU A 14 13.09 -11.09 20.29
N SER A 15 11.94 -11.05 20.95
CA SER A 15 10.69 -10.72 20.27
C SER A 15 10.63 -9.25 19.79
N PHE A 16 11.42 -8.36 20.37
CA PHE A 16 11.51 -6.98 19.91
C PHE A 16 12.24 -6.83 18.57
N PHE A 17 13.15 -7.74 18.21
CA PHE A 17 13.88 -7.67 16.96
C PHE A 17 13.09 -8.13 15.75
N PHE A 18 11.99 -8.87 15.95
CA PHE A 18 11.14 -9.35 14.86
C PHE A 18 9.97 -8.42 14.52
N SER A 19 9.79 -7.34 15.27
CA SER A 19 8.67 -6.41 15.09
C SER A 19 8.96 -5.25 14.13
N CYS A 20 10.17 -5.17 13.57
CA CYS A 20 10.59 -4.11 12.68
C CYS A 20 10.57 -4.55 11.22
N ASP A 21 10.08 -3.68 10.33
CA ASP A 21 10.25 -3.66 8.88
C ASP A 21 9.07 -4.08 8.02
N ASN A 22 7.89 -3.55 8.34
CA ASN A 22 6.84 -3.49 7.34
C ASN A 22 6.73 -2.06 6.79
N LYS A 23 7.73 -1.67 6.02
CA LYS A 23 7.68 -0.39 5.31
C LYS A 23 6.74 -0.51 4.13
N GLY A 24 5.69 0.24 4.15
CA GLY A 24 4.69 0.23 3.11
C GLY A 24 3.71 1.37 3.25
N MET A 25 2.81 1.45 2.29
CA MET A 25 1.85 2.53 2.20
C MET A 25 0.44 1.99 2.13
N LEU A 26 -0.45 2.60 2.89
CA LEU A 26 -1.85 2.25 2.93
C LEU A 26 -2.62 3.06 1.89
N PHE A 27 -3.45 2.37 1.11
CA PHE A 27 -4.40 2.97 0.19
C PHE A 27 -5.80 2.49 0.54
N GLU A 28 -6.76 3.40 0.54
CA GLU A 28 -8.17 3.07 0.66
C GLU A 28 -8.86 3.35 -0.67
N LEU A 29 -9.43 2.30 -1.27
CA LEU A 29 -10.07 2.35 -2.58
C LEU A 29 -11.58 2.29 -2.42
N GLU A 30 -12.31 3.19 -3.08
CA GLU A 30 -13.76 3.16 -3.14
C GLU A 30 -14.23 3.16 -4.59
N ASN A 31 -15.08 2.19 -4.94
CA ASN A 31 -15.68 2.14 -6.26
C ASN A 31 -16.96 2.98 -6.28
N LYS A 32 -16.83 4.19 -6.79
CA LYS A 32 -17.96 5.12 -7.03
C LYS A 32 -18.49 5.05 -8.45
N SER A 33 -17.99 4.13 -9.28
CA SER A 33 -18.48 3.93 -10.64
C SER A 33 -19.80 3.15 -10.65
N GLN A 34 -20.42 3.10 -11.83
CA GLN A 34 -21.70 2.39 -11.98
C GLN A 34 -21.56 0.88 -12.11
N LYS A 35 -20.35 0.38 -12.29
CA LYS A 35 -20.07 -1.03 -12.57
C LYS A 35 -19.00 -1.59 -11.64
N LYS A 36 -18.96 -2.92 -11.55
CA LYS A 36 -17.85 -3.64 -10.92
C LYS A 36 -16.55 -3.32 -11.65
N ILE A 37 -15.49 -3.10 -10.90
CA ILE A 37 -14.14 -2.97 -11.42
C ILE A 37 -13.48 -4.33 -11.41
N ASP A 38 -12.98 -4.79 -12.56
CA ASP A 38 -12.42 -6.11 -12.71
C ASP A 38 -11.07 -6.26 -12.04
N SER A 39 -10.20 -5.27 -12.22
CA SER A 39 -8.91 -5.26 -11.56
C SER A 39 -8.34 -3.84 -11.41
N ILE A 40 -7.52 -3.68 -10.38
CA ILE A 40 -6.81 -2.46 -10.09
C ILE A 40 -5.36 -2.84 -9.81
N ILE A 41 -4.42 -2.11 -10.41
CA ILE A 41 -3.00 -2.25 -10.13
C ILE A 41 -2.50 -0.94 -9.53
N ILE A 42 -1.86 -1.02 -8.37
CA ILE A 42 -1.17 0.10 -7.73
C ILE A 42 0.31 -0.25 -7.63
N SER A 43 1.17 0.68 -8.03
CA SER A 43 2.61 0.46 -8.04
C SER A 43 3.37 1.70 -7.60
N ASN A 44 4.54 1.47 -7.01
CA ASN A 44 5.53 2.52 -6.74
C ASN A 44 6.64 2.57 -7.81
N GLY A 45 6.46 1.84 -8.91
CA GLY A 45 7.48 1.70 -9.95
C GLY A 45 8.33 0.45 -9.84
N TYR A 46 8.36 -0.19 -8.68
CA TYR A 46 9.14 -1.41 -8.41
C TYR A 46 8.29 -2.53 -7.82
N ASP A 47 7.53 -2.19 -6.81
CA ASP A 47 6.56 -3.10 -6.19
C ASP A 47 5.18 -2.79 -6.72
N GLU A 48 4.35 -3.80 -6.85
CA GLU A 48 2.95 -3.62 -7.27
C GLU A 48 2.01 -4.52 -6.49
N ILE A 49 0.77 -4.08 -6.39
CA ILE A 49 -0.31 -4.86 -5.82
C ILE A 49 -1.47 -4.89 -6.81
N LYS A 50 -2.10 -6.04 -6.95
CA LYS A 50 -3.27 -6.23 -7.81
C LYS A 50 -4.48 -6.58 -6.96
N ILE A 51 -5.54 -5.80 -7.15
CA ILE A 51 -6.83 -6.00 -6.50
C ILE A 51 -7.83 -6.45 -7.58
N LYS A 52 -8.60 -7.48 -7.28
CA LYS A 52 -9.62 -8.00 -8.20
C LYS A 52 -11.02 -7.81 -7.63
N ASN A 53 -11.98 -7.58 -8.52
CA ASN A 53 -13.41 -7.61 -8.21
C ASN A 53 -13.82 -6.63 -7.12
N LEU A 54 -13.62 -5.35 -7.37
CA LEU A 54 -14.15 -4.32 -6.49
C LEU A 54 -15.56 -3.92 -6.98
N TYR A 55 -16.57 -4.37 -6.23
CA TYR A 55 -17.95 -4.13 -6.59
C TYR A 55 -18.36 -2.69 -6.32
N LYS A 56 -19.43 -2.26 -7.00
CA LYS A 56 -20.02 -0.92 -6.85
C LYS A 56 -20.29 -0.59 -5.39
N ASN A 57 -19.94 0.62 -4.97
CA ASN A 57 -20.08 1.15 -3.61
C ASN A 57 -19.28 0.41 -2.54
N LYS A 58 -18.37 -0.44 -2.93
CA LYS A 58 -17.49 -1.14 -1.98
C LYS A 58 -16.17 -0.41 -1.82
N THR A 59 -15.62 -0.56 -0.63
CA THR A 59 -14.33 0.00 -0.22
C THR A 59 -13.36 -1.13 0.10
N ARG A 60 -12.09 -0.93 -0.23
CA ARG A 60 -11.03 -1.88 0.11
C ARG A 60 -9.78 -1.14 0.55
N LYS A 61 -9.23 -1.54 1.69
CA LYS A 61 -7.92 -1.10 2.14
C LYS A 61 -6.85 -2.06 1.65
N VAL A 62 -5.79 -1.52 1.09
CA VAL A 62 -4.66 -2.30 0.60
C VAL A 62 -3.35 -1.69 1.05
N TYR A 63 -2.35 -2.52 1.24
CA TYR A 63 -1.05 -2.12 1.74
C TYR A 63 0.02 -2.51 0.73
N LEU A 64 0.72 -1.52 0.18
CA LEU A 64 1.83 -1.73 -0.75
C LEU A 64 3.15 -1.70 0.01
N LYS A 65 3.79 -2.86 0.13
CA LYS A 65 5.10 -2.96 0.76
C LYS A 65 6.20 -2.50 -0.19
N PHE A 66 7.15 -1.74 0.33
CA PHE A 66 8.33 -1.31 -0.40
C PHE A 66 9.44 -2.36 -0.20
N VAL A 67 9.45 -3.40 -1.02
CA VAL A 67 10.39 -4.52 -0.94
C VAL A 67 11.45 -4.45 -2.02
N LYS A 68 11.03 -4.18 -3.27
CA LYS A 68 11.92 -4.11 -4.44
C LYS A 68 12.49 -2.72 -4.67
N GLN A 69 12.01 -1.75 -3.91
CA GLN A 69 12.47 -0.37 -3.97
C GLN A 69 13.95 -0.29 -3.62
N LYS A 70 14.75 0.29 -4.50
CA LYS A 70 16.17 0.52 -4.24
C LYS A 70 16.36 1.66 -3.24
N PRO A 71 17.28 1.55 -2.27
CA PRO A 71 17.63 2.67 -1.42
C PRO A 71 18.03 3.90 -2.25
N LYS A 72 17.64 5.09 -1.78
CA LYS A 72 17.96 6.38 -2.40
C LYS A 72 17.35 6.62 -3.78
N SER A 73 16.39 5.82 -4.24
CA SER A 73 15.66 6.14 -5.46
C SER A 73 14.43 7.00 -5.16
N ASP A 74 14.14 7.88 -6.09
CA ASP A 74 12.95 8.73 -6.07
C ASP A 74 11.90 8.15 -7.01
N GLY A 75 10.64 8.47 -6.78
CA GLY A 75 9.59 8.00 -7.66
C GLY A 75 8.22 8.52 -7.31
N SER A 76 7.24 8.04 -8.04
CA SER A 76 5.83 8.31 -7.84
C SER A 76 5.03 7.02 -7.91
N PHE A 77 3.78 7.12 -7.49
CA PHE A 77 2.84 6.01 -7.59
C PHE A 77 2.08 6.09 -8.89
N PHE A 78 1.60 4.97 -9.35
CA PHE A 78 0.60 4.93 -10.40
C PHE A 78 -0.49 3.91 -10.10
N ILE A 79 -1.66 4.18 -10.62
CA ILE A 79 -2.80 3.29 -10.56
C ILE A 79 -3.33 3.04 -11.97
N LYS A 80 -3.71 1.79 -12.24
CA LYS A 80 -4.40 1.39 -13.46
C LYS A 80 -5.68 0.66 -13.09
N VAL A 81 -6.75 0.96 -13.79
CA VAL A 81 -8.08 0.39 -13.53
C VAL A 81 -8.62 -0.26 -14.80
N PHE A 82 -9.12 -1.48 -14.67
CA PHE A 82 -9.68 -2.26 -15.76
C PHE A 82 -11.14 -2.66 -15.46
N PRO A 83 -12.02 -2.74 -16.48
CA PRO A 83 -11.75 -2.78 -17.91
C PRO A 83 -11.60 -1.43 -18.61
N ASN A 84 -11.90 -0.30 -17.96
CA ASN A 84 -11.94 1.02 -18.57
C ASN A 84 -10.56 1.54 -18.99
N ASN A 85 -9.50 0.87 -18.58
CA ASN A 85 -8.12 1.25 -18.88
C ASN A 85 -7.76 2.68 -18.43
N LEU A 86 -8.33 3.10 -17.30
CA LEU A 86 -7.97 4.36 -16.67
C LEU A 86 -6.61 4.24 -16.00
N ARG A 87 -5.84 5.33 -16.08
CA ARG A 87 -4.52 5.39 -15.48
C ARG A 87 -4.27 6.77 -14.87
N LYS A 88 -3.63 6.81 -13.72
CA LYS A 88 -3.21 8.05 -13.08
C LYS A 88 -1.89 7.88 -12.35
N ASN A 89 -0.97 8.82 -12.56
CA ASN A 89 0.22 8.96 -11.74
C ASN A 89 -0.07 9.92 -10.60
N PHE A 90 0.45 9.66 -9.42
CA PHE A 90 0.18 10.48 -8.24
C PHE A 90 1.27 10.32 -7.18
N GLY A 91 1.33 11.31 -6.30
CA GLY A 91 2.23 11.29 -5.17
C GLY A 91 3.70 11.34 -5.56
N TYR A 92 4.53 11.32 -4.55
CA TYR A 92 5.97 11.36 -4.71
C TYR A 92 6.63 10.75 -3.46
N TYR A 93 7.70 10.04 -3.66
CA TYR A 93 8.57 9.61 -2.57
C TYR A 93 10.04 9.85 -2.95
N SER A 94 10.89 10.09 -1.96
CA SER A 94 12.30 10.36 -2.16
C SER A 94 13.18 9.39 -1.38
N ASN A 95 14.34 9.08 -1.93
CA ASN A 95 15.33 8.20 -1.31
C ASN A 95 14.78 6.82 -0.91
N GLY A 96 13.78 6.31 -1.61
CA GLY A 96 13.13 5.04 -1.29
C GLY A 96 12.40 5.01 0.06
N ILE A 97 12.14 6.19 0.65
CA ILE A 97 11.48 6.31 1.95
C ILE A 97 9.97 6.31 1.75
N VAL A 98 9.28 5.46 2.52
CA VAL A 98 7.83 5.42 2.52
C VAL A 98 7.29 6.72 3.11
N PRO A 99 6.38 7.42 2.42
CA PRO A 99 5.73 8.61 2.97
C PRO A 99 4.96 8.33 4.25
N SER A 100 4.83 9.33 5.11
CA SER A 100 4.11 9.22 6.38
C SER A 100 2.59 9.39 6.26
N TYR A 101 2.09 9.71 5.07
CA TYR A 101 0.67 9.89 4.80
C TYR A 101 0.10 8.71 4.00
N SER A 102 -1.20 8.66 3.92
CA SER A 102 -1.95 7.65 3.17
C SER A 102 -2.79 8.29 2.08
N TYR A 103 -3.38 7.48 1.20
CA TYR A 103 -4.23 7.97 0.12
C TYR A 103 -5.62 7.35 0.18
N ASN A 104 -6.62 8.20 0.00
CA ASN A 104 -7.96 7.78 -0.40
C ASN A 104 -8.09 7.88 -1.91
N ILE A 105 -8.51 6.82 -2.55
CA ILE A 105 -8.64 6.73 -4.00
C ILE A 105 -10.09 6.44 -4.34
N PHE A 106 -10.71 7.36 -5.07
CA PHE A 106 -12.09 7.24 -5.54
C PHE A 106 -12.10 6.91 -7.01
N LEU A 107 -12.70 5.77 -7.35
CA LEU A 107 -12.75 5.26 -8.72
C LEU A 107 -14.12 5.56 -9.30
N GLU A 108 -14.16 6.47 -10.26
CA GLU A 108 -15.37 6.89 -10.95
C GLU A 108 -15.42 6.30 -12.36
N ASP A 109 -16.52 6.53 -13.09
CA ASP A 109 -16.67 5.93 -14.43
C ASP A 109 -15.56 6.36 -15.42
N ASP A 110 -15.20 7.65 -15.39
CA ASP A 110 -14.25 8.25 -16.33
C ASP A 110 -13.00 8.82 -15.68
N SER A 111 -12.88 8.75 -14.37
CA SER A 111 -11.80 9.43 -13.66
C SER A 111 -11.39 8.72 -12.38
N ILE A 112 -10.23 9.11 -11.91
CA ILE A 112 -9.67 8.66 -10.62
C ILE A 112 -9.37 9.91 -9.80
N THR A 113 -9.97 10.02 -8.62
CA THR A 113 -9.72 11.11 -7.69
C THR A 113 -8.88 10.61 -6.53
N ILE A 114 -7.84 11.33 -6.16
CA ILE A 114 -6.88 10.91 -5.14
C ILE A 114 -6.75 12.02 -4.09
N GLU A 115 -6.89 11.66 -2.83
CA GLU A 115 -6.75 12.55 -1.69
C GLU A 115 -5.72 12.00 -0.70
N GLU A 116 -4.82 12.86 -0.23
CA GLU A 116 -3.90 12.54 0.87
C GLU A 116 -4.58 12.73 2.23
N TYR A 117 -4.21 11.89 3.20
CA TYR A 117 -4.65 12.07 4.59
C TYR A 117 -3.66 11.51 5.60
#